data_0e8c727ee39f894a7bae182a5ecf07fa
#
_entry.id   0e8c727ee39f894a7bae182a5ecf07fa
#
_cell.length_a   1.000
_cell.length_b   1.000
_cell.length_c   1.000
_cell.angle_alpha   90.00
_cell.angle_beta   90.00
_cell.angle_gamma   90.00
#
_symmetry.space_group_name_H-M   'P 1'
#
loop_
_entity.id
_entity.type
_entity.pdbx_description
1 polymer ?
#
loop_
_entity_poly.entity_id
_entity_poly.type
_entity_poly.pdbx_seq_one_letter_code
_entity_poly.pdbx_strand_id
1 'polypeptide(L)'
;MPIEVPDEAEPDEAEPDEVADEQVAFDINDFPGGARGAIEAVLMVIDEPVTEMAMASALELPIEDVAGHLHALAADYDASNRGFTVREIAGGWRIYSRPEYAPVVAKFLLDGQQARLTQAALETLAVIAYRQPISRGRVGAVRGVNVDGVFRTLLTRGLIEARSLPDNDVASEGENGATLYGTTSYFLQRLGLRSLNELPALAPYLPEVDVLDELAAFHRDGRA
;
A
#
# COMPACT_ATOMS: atom_id res chain seq x y z
N MET A 1 -6.47 72.55 9.81
CA MET A 1 -6.82 71.41 10.69
C MET A 1 -6.49 70.15 9.96
N PRO A 2 -5.43 69.42 10.34
CA PRO A 2 -5.14 68.12 9.76
C PRO A 2 -6.00 67.04 10.42
N ILE A 3 -6.55 66.15 9.62
CA ILE A 3 -7.34 65.01 10.04
C ILE A 3 -6.36 63.91 10.46
N GLU A 4 -6.39 63.54 11.73
CA GLU A 4 -5.70 62.35 12.28
C GLU A 4 -6.41 61.09 11.78
N VAL A 5 -5.65 60.23 11.08
CA VAL A 5 -6.05 58.92 10.70
C VAL A 5 -5.75 57.99 11.88
N PRO A 6 -6.68 57.16 12.35
CA PRO A 6 -6.41 56.18 13.41
C PRO A 6 -5.46 55.10 12.92
N ASP A 7 -4.48 54.80 13.75
CA ASP A 7 -3.51 53.71 13.63
C ASP A 7 -4.24 52.38 13.52
N GLU A 8 -4.07 51.67 12.38
CA GLU A 8 -4.61 50.33 12.18
C GLU A 8 -3.76 49.38 13.04
N ALA A 9 -4.40 48.83 14.09
CA ALA A 9 -3.83 47.79 14.90
C ALA A 9 -3.55 46.56 14.03
N GLU A 10 -2.30 46.14 13.97
CA GLU A 10 -1.88 44.88 13.36
C GLU A 10 -2.60 43.71 14.03
N PRO A 11 -3.11 42.70 13.26
CA PRO A 11 -3.68 41.52 13.87
C PRO A 11 -2.62 40.73 14.61
N ASP A 12 -2.90 40.48 15.88
CA ASP A 12 -2.14 39.59 16.78
C ASP A 12 -1.99 38.21 16.09
N GLU A 13 -0.76 37.92 15.61
CA GLU A 13 -0.41 36.61 15.09
C GLU A 13 -0.47 35.63 16.27
N ALA A 14 -1.59 34.93 16.41
CA ALA A 14 -1.72 33.81 17.32
C ALA A 14 -0.68 32.77 16.94
N GLU A 15 0.34 32.60 17.77
CA GLU A 15 1.28 31.50 17.67
C GLU A 15 0.49 30.17 17.64
N PRO A 16 0.82 29.23 16.73
CA PRO A 16 0.14 27.94 16.73
C PRO A 16 0.42 27.26 18.08
N ASP A 17 -0.63 26.88 18.78
CA ASP A 17 -0.58 26.03 19.97
C ASP A 17 0.31 24.83 19.64
N GLU A 18 1.56 24.82 20.13
CA GLU A 18 2.36 23.61 20.22
C GLU A 18 1.58 22.63 21.09
N VAL A 19 0.84 21.72 20.45
CA VAL A 19 0.30 20.54 21.11
C VAL A 19 1.53 19.74 21.55
N ALA A 20 1.98 19.98 22.76
CA ALA A 20 3.01 19.17 23.40
C ALA A 20 2.53 17.72 23.31
N ASP A 21 3.26 16.91 22.57
CA ASP A 21 3.10 15.46 22.50
C ASP A 21 3.37 14.93 23.92
N GLU A 22 2.33 14.94 24.77
CA GLU A 22 2.37 14.41 26.12
C GLU A 22 2.56 12.90 25.98
N GLN A 23 3.84 12.48 25.90
CA GLN A 23 4.20 11.07 25.93
C GLN A 23 3.65 10.51 27.24
N VAL A 24 2.56 9.77 27.14
CA VAL A 24 1.95 9.08 28.26
C VAL A 24 2.92 7.97 28.69
N ALA A 25 3.74 8.26 29.71
CA ALA A 25 4.63 7.27 30.29
C ALA A 25 3.80 6.18 30.97
N PHE A 26 3.97 4.94 30.54
CA PHE A 26 3.32 3.76 31.13
C PHE A 26 4.34 2.64 31.28
N ASP A 27 4.17 1.79 32.30
CA ASP A 27 4.89 0.52 32.38
C ASP A 27 4.01 -0.58 31.75
N ILE A 28 4.50 -1.21 30.70
CA ILE A 28 3.79 -2.26 29.97
C ILE A 28 3.46 -3.48 30.88
N ASN A 29 4.21 -3.65 31.98
CA ASN A 29 4.00 -4.73 32.93
C ASN A 29 2.79 -4.48 33.85
N ASP A 30 2.31 -3.24 33.94
CA ASP A 30 1.12 -2.90 34.72
C ASP A 30 -0.18 -3.32 34.04
N PHE A 31 -0.12 -3.65 32.74
CA PHE A 31 -1.31 -4.05 31.98
C PHE A 31 -1.56 -5.56 32.01
N PRO A 32 -2.83 -5.98 32.04
CA PRO A 32 -3.18 -7.39 31.90
C PRO A 32 -2.62 -8.00 30.61
N GLY A 33 -1.84 -9.07 30.74
CA GLY A 33 -1.19 -9.72 29.60
C GLY A 33 0.15 -9.11 29.19
N GLY A 34 0.61 -8.05 29.85
CA GLY A 34 1.91 -7.42 29.62
C GLY A 34 2.15 -7.04 28.18
N ALA A 35 3.39 -7.18 27.69
CA ALA A 35 3.80 -6.84 26.33
C ALA A 35 2.92 -7.51 25.24
N ARG A 36 2.56 -8.77 25.45
CA ARG A 36 1.71 -9.50 24.50
C ARG A 36 0.31 -8.87 24.40
N GLY A 37 -0.32 -8.57 25.52
CA GLY A 37 -1.64 -7.94 25.56
C GLY A 37 -1.64 -6.54 24.94
N ALA A 38 -0.56 -5.76 25.16
CA ALA A 38 -0.40 -4.46 24.55
C ALA A 38 -0.25 -4.53 23.03
N ILE A 39 0.52 -5.49 22.52
CA ILE A 39 0.65 -5.75 21.09
C ILE A 39 -0.71 -6.15 20.48
N GLU A 40 -1.48 -7.02 21.11
CA GLU A 40 -2.83 -7.36 20.68
C GLU A 40 -3.74 -6.13 20.60
N ALA A 41 -3.68 -5.25 21.61
CA ALA A 41 -4.48 -4.03 21.65
C ALA A 41 -4.10 -3.07 20.51
N VAL A 42 -2.82 -2.88 20.23
CA VAL A 42 -2.35 -2.08 19.09
C VAL A 42 -2.86 -2.67 17.78
N LEU A 43 -2.70 -3.98 17.57
CA LEU A 43 -3.15 -4.67 16.35
C LEU A 43 -4.66 -4.56 16.10
N MET A 44 -5.46 -4.32 17.15
CA MET A 44 -6.92 -4.17 17.04
C MET A 44 -7.36 -2.78 16.57
N VAL A 45 -6.54 -1.75 16.75
CA VAL A 45 -6.93 -0.36 16.45
C VAL A 45 -6.31 0.17 15.16
N ILE A 46 -5.28 -0.48 14.63
CA ILE A 46 -4.59 0.00 13.44
C ILE A 46 -5.36 -0.32 12.16
N ASP A 47 -5.39 0.63 11.24
CA ASP A 47 -6.01 0.48 9.92
C ASP A 47 -5.04 0.00 8.84
N GLU A 48 -3.73 0.20 9.05
CA GLU A 48 -2.65 -0.19 8.14
C GLU A 48 -1.66 -1.13 8.83
N PRO A 49 -0.92 -1.96 8.07
CA PRO A 49 0.12 -2.80 8.64
C PRO A 49 1.20 -1.98 9.34
N VAL A 50 1.54 -2.33 10.57
CA VAL A 50 2.55 -1.67 11.40
C VAL A 50 3.85 -2.48 11.42
N THR A 51 4.99 -1.79 11.29
CA THR A 51 6.30 -2.45 11.37
C THR A 51 6.66 -2.81 12.82
N GLU A 52 7.50 -3.84 13.00
CA GLU A 52 8.04 -4.22 14.31
C GLU A 52 8.75 -3.04 14.99
N MET A 53 9.50 -2.25 14.21
CA MET A 53 10.20 -1.06 14.70
C MET A 53 9.25 0.00 15.25
N ALA A 54 8.17 0.31 14.51
CA ALA A 54 7.19 1.30 14.97
C ALA A 54 6.46 0.84 16.24
N MET A 55 6.14 -0.46 16.31
CA MET A 55 5.51 -1.07 17.49
C MET A 55 6.46 -1.09 18.68
N ALA A 56 7.73 -1.45 18.48
CA ALA A 56 8.78 -1.44 19.47
C ALA A 56 9.00 -0.03 20.05
N SER A 57 9.03 0.97 19.19
CA SER A 57 9.15 2.37 19.61
C SER A 57 7.93 2.84 20.42
N ALA A 58 6.71 2.50 19.99
CA ALA A 58 5.48 2.92 20.67
C ALA A 58 5.27 2.24 22.03
N LEU A 59 5.74 1.00 22.17
CA LEU A 59 5.59 0.21 23.38
C LEU A 59 6.83 0.21 24.29
N GLU A 60 7.89 0.91 23.89
CA GLU A 60 9.19 0.96 24.59
C GLU A 60 9.78 -0.44 24.85
N LEU A 61 9.64 -1.33 23.86
CA LEU A 61 10.12 -2.72 23.91
C LEU A 61 11.28 -2.95 22.95
N PRO A 62 12.17 -3.92 23.23
CA PRO A 62 13.12 -4.41 22.24
C PRO A 62 12.41 -4.96 21.01
N ILE A 63 12.94 -4.68 19.80
CA ILE A 63 12.35 -5.15 18.53
C ILE A 63 12.26 -6.69 18.50
N GLU A 64 13.27 -7.37 19.02
CA GLU A 64 13.34 -8.83 19.09
C GLU A 64 12.19 -9.44 19.93
N ASP A 65 11.82 -8.77 21.02
CA ASP A 65 10.71 -9.20 21.87
C ASP A 65 9.36 -8.98 21.16
N VAL A 66 9.19 -7.84 20.48
CA VAL A 66 8.00 -7.56 19.66
C VAL A 66 7.85 -8.61 18.57
N ALA A 67 8.92 -8.92 17.82
CA ALA A 67 8.90 -9.95 16.79
C ALA A 67 8.54 -11.33 17.36
N GLY A 68 9.14 -11.69 18.51
CA GLY A 68 8.81 -12.91 19.21
C GLY A 68 7.34 -13.03 19.62
N HIS A 69 6.77 -11.96 20.17
CA HIS A 69 5.35 -11.92 20.53
C HIS A 69 4.42 -12.00 19.33
N LEU A 70 4.72 -11.32 18.23
CA LEU A 70 3.93 -11.34 16.98
C LEU A 70 3.88 -12.76 16.38
N HIS A 71 5.02 -13.44 16.30
CA HIS A 71 5.08 -14.82 15.84
C HIS A 71 4.33 -15.78 16.77
N ALA A 72 4.45 -15.60 18.10
CA ALA A 72 3.73 -16.41 19.07
C ALA A 72 2.21 -16.20 18.96
N LEU A 73 1.75 -14.94 18.77
CA LEU A 73 0.33 -14.62 18.57
C LEU A 73 -0.21 -15.28 17.30
N ALA A 74 0.53 -15.20 16.19
CA ALA A 74 0.14 -15.85 14.94
C ALA A 74 -0.03 -17.35 15.12
N ALA A 75 0.94 -18.02 15.76
CA ALA A 75 0.89 -19.46 16.04
C ALA A 75 -0.29 -19.84 16.95
N ASP A 76 -0.57 -19.06 18.00
CA ASP A 76 -1.67 -19.33 18.93
C ASP A 76 -3.04 -19.16 18.29
N TYR A 77 -3.22 -18.12 17.46
CA TYR A 77 -4.47 -17.92 16.74
C TYR A 77 -4.70 -19.01 15.70
N ASP A 78 -3.62 -19.52 15.10
CA ASP A 78 -3.68 -20.66 14.19
C ASP A 78 -4.06 -21.95 14.93
N ALA A 79 -3.43 -22.23 16.05
CA ALA A 79 -3.72 -23.42 16.84
C ALA A 79 -5.14 -23.43 17.43
N SER A 80 -5.66 -22.24 17.81
CA SER A 80 -7.01 -22.09 18.39
C SER A 80 -8.13 -21.96 17.38
N ASN A 81 -7.88 -22.11 16.07
CA ASN A 81 -8.86 -22.03 14.97
C ASN A 81 -9.73 -20.76 15.05
N ARG A 82 -9.13 -19.60 15.37
CA ARG A 82 -9.83 -18.32 15.38
C ARG A 82 -10.27 -17.96 13.95
N GLY A 83 -11.32 -17.15 13.79
CA GLY A 83 -11.74 -16.64 12.48
C GLY A 83 -10.81 -15.58 11.90
N PHE A 84 -9.75 -15.22 12.61
CA PHE A 84 -8.74 -14.24 12.25
C PHE A 84 -7.34 -14.76 12.60
N THR A 85 -6.33 -14.13 12.03
CA THR A 85 -4.91 -14.41 12.28
C THR A 85 -4.08 -13.14 12.19
N VAL A 86 -2.90 -13.13 12.77
CA VAL A 86 -1.90 -12.07 12.64
C VAL A 86 -0.95 -12.47 11.51
N ARG A 87 -0.72 -11.56 10.56
CA ARG A 87 0.19 -11.82 9.42
C ARG A 87 1.03 -10.60 9.11
N GLU A 88 2.25 -10.87 8.67
CA GLU A 88 3.11 -9.87 8.06
C GLU A 88 2.77 -9.73 6.58
N ILE A 89 2.27 -8.56 6.18
CA ILE A 89 1.86 -8.25 4.81
C ILE A 89 2.29 -6.81 4.50
N ALA A 90 2.77 -6.56 3.30
CA ALA A 90 3.26 -5.26 2.86
C ALA A 90 4.35 -4.65 3.77
N GLY A 91 5.18 -5.50 4.38
CA GLY A 91 6.27 -5.09 5.25
C GLY A 91 5.86 -4.70 6.67
N GLY A 92 4.63 -5.05 7.09
CA GLY A 92 4.15 -4.82 8.44
C GLY A 92 3.15 -5.87 8.92
N TRP A 93 2.84 -5.84 10.21
CA TRP A 93 1.95 -6.77 10.88
C TRP A 93 0.55 -6.20 11.04
N ARG A 94 -0.46 -7.04 10.86
CA ARG A 94 -1.87 -6.70 11.07
C ARG A 94 -2.71 -7.94 11.29
N ILE A 95 -3.91 -7.76 11.88
CA ILE A 95 -4.94 -8.79 11.98
C ILE A 95 -5.71 -8.89 10.66
N TYR A 96 -5.90 -10.11 10.17
CA TYR A 96 -6.68 -10.42 8.98
C TYR A 96 -7.70 -11.51 9.28
N SER A 97 -8.86 -11.48 8.63
CA SER A 97 -9.75 -12.63 8.59
C SER A 97 -9.08 -13.77 7.84
N ARG A 98 -9.29 -15.01 8.29
CA ARG A 98 -8.73 -16.18 7.61
C ARG A 98 -9.39 -16.39 6.25
N PRO A 99 -8.63 -16.86 5.23
CA PRO A 99 -9.15 -17.13 3.89
C PRO A 99 -10.35 -18.07 3.87
N GLU A 100 -10.41 -19.03 4.78
CA GLU A 100 -11.51 -20.00 4.90
C GLU A 100 -12.86 -19.32 5.18
N TYR A 101 -12.84 -18.14 5.82
CA TYR A 101 -14.03 -17.34 6.09
C TYR A 101 -14.38 -16.34 4.98
N ALA A 102 -13.59 -16.30 3.89
CA ALA A 102 -13.83 -15.37 2.79
C ALA A 102 -15.28 -15.39 2.26
N PRO A 103 -15.97 -16.53 2.11
CA PRO A 103 -17.37 -16.54 1.68
C PRO A 103 -18.33 -15.84 2.65
N VAL A 104 -18.09 -15.99 3.97
CA VAL A 104 -18.90 -15.34 5.02
C VAL A 104 -18.67 -13.84 5.02
N VAL A 105 -17.39 -13.43 4.98
CA VAL A 105 -16.99 -12.01 4.92
C VAL A 105 -17.52 -11.36 3.64
N ALA A 106 -17.38 -12.03 2.49
CA ALA A 106 -17.91 -11.54 1.23
C ALA A 106 -19.43 -11.34 1.27
N LYS A 107 -20.18 -12.27 1.86
CA LYS A 107 -21.63 -12.13 2.01
C LYS A 107 -22.00 -10.92 2.86
N PHE A 108 -21.30 -10.68 3.96
CA PHE A 108 -21.50 -9.52 4.82
C PHE A 108 -21.16 -8.20 4.11
N LEU A 109 -20.06 -8.17 3.34
CA LEU A 109 -19.59 -6.97 2.63
C LEU A 109 -20.34 -6.70 1.32
N LEU A 110 -20.95 -7.73 0.69
CA LEU A 110 -21.69 -7.57 -0.58
C LEU A 110 -22.99 -6.78 -0.43
N ASP A 111 -23.49 -6.64 0.79
CA ASP A 111 -24.54 -5.65 1.08
C ASP A 111 -24.04 -4.19 0.95
N GLY A 112 -22.73 -3.99 0.83
CA GLY A 112 -22.03 -2.72 0.61
C GLY A 112 -21.15 -2.73 -0.65
N GLN A 113 -21.74 -2.76 -1.81
CA GLN A 113 -21.25 -2.62 -3.19
C GLN A 113 -19.80 -2.11 -3.38
N GLN A 114 -18.82 -3.00 -3.42
CA GLN A 114 -17.61 -2.74 -4.20
C GLN A 114 -17.65 -3.61 -5.47
N ALA A 115 -17.98 -2.99 -6.60
CA ALA A 115 -17.97 -3.65 -7.90
C ALA A 115 -16.59 -4.32 -8.15
N ARG A 116 -16.59 -5.60 -8.51
CA ARG A 116 -15.37 -6.34 -8.87
C ARG A 116 -14.63 -5.62 -9.99
N LEU A 117 -13.30 -5.75 -10.03
CA LEU A 117 -12.53 -5.33 -11.19
C LEU A 117 -12.96 -6.15 -12.41
N THR A 118 -13.08 -5.49 -13.56
CA THR A 118 -13.31 -6.17 -14.83
C THR A 118 -12.08 -7.00 -15.22
N GLN A 119 -12.25 -7.99 -16.10
CA GLN A 119 -11.14 -8.76 -16.64
C GLN A 119 -10.06 -7.87 -17.26
N ALA A 120 -10.45 -6.85 -18.04
CA ALA A 120 -9.52 -5.88 -18.63
C ALA A 120 -8.74 -5.10 -17.57
N ALA A 121 -9.37 -4.77 -16.44
CA ALA A 121 -8.70 -4.08 -15.33
C ALA A 121 -7.70 -5.00 -14.61
N LEU A 122 -8.04 -6.27 -14.41
CA LEU A 122 -7.13 -7.26 -13.82
C LEU A 122 -5.90 -7.51 -14.69
N GLU A 123 -6.09 -7.66 -15.98
CA GLU A 123 -4.99 -7.85 -16.94
C GLU A 123 -4.07 -6.63 -17.01
N THR A 124 -4.64 -5.43 -17.00
CA THR A 124 -3.86 -4.19 -16.97
C THR A 124 -3.09 -4.03 -15.66
N LEU A 125 -3.71 -4.35 -14.53
CA LEU A 125 -3.07 -4.34 -13.21
C LEU A 125 -1.91 -5.35 -13.16
N ALA A 126 -2.08 -6.53 -13.74
CA ALA A 126 -1.02 -7.53 -13.85
C ALA A 126 0.18 -7.01 -14.64
N VAL A 127 -0.04 -6.38 -15.81
CA VAL A 127 1.05 -5.77 -16.59
C VAL A 127 1.82 -4.76 -15.74
N ILE A 128 1.12 -3.90 -15.00
CA ILE A 128 1.76 -2.91 -14.12
C ILE A 128 2.54 -3.61 -13.02
N ALA A 129 1.96 -4.57 -12.32
CA ALA A 129 2.57 -5.27 -11.20
C ALA A 129 3.90 -5.97 -11.55
N TYR A 130 3.97 -6.59 -12.73
CA TYR A 130 5.16 -7.33 -13.17
C TYR A 130 6.20 -6.47 -13.91
N ARG A 131 5.81 -5.27 -14.37
CA ARG A 131 6.69 -4.43 -15.19
C ARG A 131 6.96 -3.05 -14.63
N GLN A 132 6.52 -2.78 -13.42
CA GLN A 132 6.75 -1.52 -12.74
C GLN A 132 8.24 -1.26 -12.46
N PRO A 133 8.71 0.01 -12.55
CA PRO A 133 7.93 1.20 -12.93
C PRO A 133 7.67 1.26 -14.46
N ILE A 134 6.45 1.59 -14.87
CA ILE A 134 6.03 1.54 -16.29
C ILE A 134 5.13 2.73 -16.63
N SER A 135 5.30 3.31 -17.85
CA SER A 135 4.44 4.38 -18.31
C SER A 135 3.11 3.85 -18.85
N ARG A 136 2.05 4.70 -18.78
CA ARG A 136 0.72 4.37 -19.31
C ARG A 136 0.76 3.99 -20.78
N GLY A 137 1.58 4.69 -21.58
CA GLY A 137 1.73 4.40 -23.01
C GLY A 137 2.30 2.99 -23.26
N ARG A 138 3.31 2.58 -22.49
CA ARG A 138 3.87 1.21 -22.59
C ARG A 138 2.87 0.15 -22.17
N VAL A 139 2.08 0.41 -21.12
CA VAL A 139 0.99 -0.51 -20.75
C VAL A 139 -0.02 -0.66 -21.86
N GLY A 140 -0.43 0.46 -22.49
CA GLY A 140 -1.33 0.46 -23.66
C GLY A 140 -0.76 -0.34 -24.83
N ALA A 141 0.54 -0.19 -25.11
CA ALA A 141 1.22 -0.94 -26.18
C ALA A 141 1.23 -2.46 -25.89
N VAL A 142 1.55 -2.86 -24.65
CA VAL A 142 1.52 -4.29 -24.23
C VAL A 142 0.10 -4.87 -24.32
N ARG A 143 -0.90 -4.09 -23.94
CA ARG A 143 -2.30 -4.53 -23.94
C ARG A 143 -2.96 -4.49 -25.33
N GLY A 144 -2.40 -3.74 -26.28
CA GLY A 144 -2.97 -3.52 -27.60
C GLY A 144 -4.28 -2.72 -27.61
N VAL A 145 -4.64 -2.05 -26.52
CA VAL A 145 -5.89 -1.30 -26.34
C VAL A 145 -5.68 0.00 -25.58
N ASN A 146 -6.65 0.93 -25.68
CA ASN A 146 -6.67 2.11 -24.81
C ASN A 146 -6.92 1.71 -23.35
N VAL A 147 -6.03 2.13 -22.46
CA VAL A 147 -6.05 1.79 -21.02
C VAL A 147 -6.46 2.97 -20.13
N ASP A 148 -6.79 4.15 -20.66
CA ASP A 148 -7.04 5.37 -19.88
C ASP A 148 -8.16 5.21 -18.87
N GLY A 149 -9.28 4.59 -19.26
CA GLY A 149 -10.40 4.32 -18.36
C GLY A 149 -10.05 3.35 -17.24
N VAL A 150 -9.25 2.35 -17.57
CA VAL A 150 -8.76 1.34 -16.61
C VAL A 150 -7.78 1.98 -15.63
N PHE A 151 -6.83 2.78 -16.11
CA PHE A 151 -5.89 3.51 -15.26
C PHE A 151 -6.60 4.39 -14.24
N ARG A 152 -7.60 5.17 -14.69
CA ARG A 152 -8.43 5.98 -13.79
C ARG A 152 -9.08 5.13 -12.69
N THR A 153 -9.64 3.99 -13.05
CA THR A 153 -10.26 3.07 -12.10
C THR A 153 -9.24 2.53 -11.10
N LEU A 154 -8.06 2.11 -11.55
CA LEU A 154 -7.02 1.56 -10.69
C LEU A 154 -6.44 2.62 -9.74
N LEU A 155 -6.23 3.85 -10.21
CA LEU A 155 -5.81 5.00 -9.40
C LEU A 155 -6.86 5.36 -8.35
N THR A 156 -8.13 5.50 -8.75
CA THR A 156 -9.24 5.83 -7.82
C THR A 156 -9.42 4.77 -6.74
N ARG A 157 -9.11 3.51 -7.06
CA ARG A 157 -9.15 2.40 -6.09
C ARG A 157 -7.87 2.25 -5.27
N GLY A 158 -6.89 3.11 -5.46
CA GLY A 158 -5.61 3.08 -4.75
C GLY A 158 -4.76 1.82 -5.01
N LEU A 159 -4.99 1.12 -6.15
CA LEU A 159 -4.22 -0.09 -6.48
C LEU A 159 -2.90 0.21 -7.18
N ILE A 160 -2.81 1.36 -7.84
CA ILE A 160 -1.61 1.89 -8.48
C ILE A 160 -1.42 3.35 -8.11
N GLU A 161 -0.18 3.82 -8.23
CA GLU A 161 0.20 5.21 -7.97
C GLU A 161 1.28 5.67 -8.95
N ALA A 162 1.44 7.00 -9.11
CA ALA A 162 2.58 7.56 -9.80
C ALA A 162 3.85 7.34 -8.96
N ARG A 163 4.93 6.91 -9.61
CA ARG A 163 6.25 6.72 -8.99
C ARG A 163 7.15 7.87 -9.38
N SER A 164 7.63 8.63 -8.38
CA SER A 164 8.78 9.49 -8.54
C SER A 164 10.03 8.65 -8.37
N LEU A 165 10.91 8.64 -9.35
CA LEU A 165 12.21 8.00 -9.21
C LEU A 165 13.18 9.01 -8.57
N PRO A 166 14.12 8.58 -7.72
CA PRO A 166 15.09 9.49 -7.13
C PRO A 166 15.93 10.19 -8.21
N ASP A 167 16.21 11.47 -8.00
CA ASP A 167 16.82 12.45 -8.92
C ASP A 167 18.17 12.05 -9.56
N ASN A 168 18.74 10.91 -9.23
CA ASN A 168 20.08 10.50 -9.68
C ASN A 168 20.12 9.57 -10.92
N ASP A 169 18.96 9.13 -11.39
CA ASP A 169 18.89 8.31 -12.61
C ASP A 169 18.33 9.15 -13.76
N VAL A 170 19.20 9.54 -14.69
CA VAL A 170 18.83 10.22 -15.95
C VAL A 170 17.89 9.33 -16.81
N ALA A 171 17.73 8.07 -16.45
CA ALA A 171 16.74 7.13 -16.98
C ALA A 171 15.37 7.24 -16.29
N SER A 172 15.21 8.13 -15.32
CA SER A 172 14.04 8.22 -14.44
C SER A 172 12.85 8.99 -15.02
N GLU A 173 13.05 9.69 -16.12
CA GLU A 173 11.93 10.13 -16.95
C GLU A 173 11.68 9.02 -17.96
N GLY A 174 10.52 8.36 -17.90
CA GLY A 174 10.09 7.48 -18.98
C GLY A 174 10.30 8.21 -20.33
N GLU A 175 10.55 7.47 -21.39
CA GLU A 175 10.79 8.06 -22.72
C GLU A 175 9.89 9.29 -22.93
N ASN A 176 10.49 10.48 -23.07
CA ASN A 176 9.82 11.78 -23.23
C ASN A 176 9.11 12.37 -21.97
N GLY A 177 9.63 12.19 -20.76
CA GLY A 177 9.04 12.80 -19.56
C GLY A 177 7.70 12.19 -19.13
N ALA A 178 7.41 10.94 -19.52
CA ALA A 178 6.15 10.28 -19.20
C ALA A 178 6.13 9.83 -17.73
N THR A 179 5.03 10.12 -17.02
CA THR A 179 4.79 9.63 -15.66
C THR A 179 4.85 8.10 -15.60
N LEU A 180 5.65 7.58 -14.68
CA LEU A 180 5.75 6.15 -14.40
C LEU A 180 4.79 5.76 -13.28
N TYR A 181 4.31 4.52 -13.32
CA TYR A 181 3.35 3.99 -12.37
C TYR A 181 3.85 2.68 -11.78
N GLY A 182 3.44 2.43 -10.54
CA GLY A 182 3.65 1.18 -9.85
C GLY A 182 2.46 0.83 -8.97
N THR A 183 2.49 -0.35 -8.38
CA THR A 183 1.48 -0.81 -7.43
C THR A 183 1.73 -0.22 -6.04
N THR A 184 0.67 -0.06 -5.26
CA THR A 184 0.71 0.48 -3.89
C THR A 184 0.91 -0.63 -2.84
N SER A 185 1.15 -0.24 -1.58
CA SER A 185 1.09 -1.16 -0.44
C SER A 185 -0.31 -1.76 -0.29
N TYR A 186 -1.36 -1.00 -0.59
CA TYR A 186 -2.74 -1.51 -0.58
C TYR A 186 -2.96 -2.65 -1.58
N PHE A 187 -2.32 -2.61 -2.76
CA PHE A 187 -2.33 -3.74 -3.70
C PHE A 187 -1.75 -5.01 -3.04
N LEU A 188 -0.60 -4.92 -2.37
CA LEU A 188 0.00 -6.07 -1.67
C LEU A 188 -0.92 -6.59 -0.56
N GLN A 189 -1.52 -5.69 0.23
CA GLN A 189 -2.51 -6.04 1.25
C GLN A 189 -3.69 -6.81 0.67
N ARG A 190 -4.22 -6.35 -0.47
CA ARG A 190 -5.36 -7.00 -1.15
C ARG A 190 -5.05 -8.40 -1.66
N LEU A 191 -3.78 -8.67 -1.99
CA LEU A 191 -3.29 -9.99 -2.41
C LEU A 191 -2.76 -10.83 -1.24
N GLY A 192 -2.57 -10.25 -0.06
CA GLY A 192 -1.99 -10.91 1.09
C GLY A 192 -0.50 -11.23 0.93
N LEU A 193 0.24 -10.39 0.20
CA LEU A 193 1.67 -10.53 -0.07
C LEU A 193 2.48 -9.57 0.80
N ARG A 194 3.65 -10.01 1.26
CA ARG A 194 4.61 -9.15 1.99
C ARG A 194 5.37 -8.22 1.06
N SER A 195 5.66 -8.70 -0.14
CA SER A 195 6.41 -7.95 -1.15
C SER A 195 6.06 -8.40 -2.57
N LEU A 196 6.46 -7.62 -3.57
CA LEU A 196 6.31 -7.96 -4.99
C LEU A 196 7.05 -9.24 -5.39
N ASN A 197 8.10 -9.61 -4.66
CA ASN A 197 8.87 -10.83 -4.91
C ASN A 197 8.05 -12.12 -4.66
N GLU A 198 6.94 -12.01 -3.93
CA GLU A 198 6.02 -13.13 -3.70
C GLU A 198 4.98 -13.30 -4.81
N LEU A 199 4.97 -12.42 -5.81
CA LEU A 199 4.13 -12.64 -6.99
C LEU A 199 4.54 -13.93 -7.70
N PRO A 200 3.57 -14.75 -8.15
CA PRO A 200 3.88 -15.96 -8.90
C PRO A 200 4.77 -15.65 -10.10
N ALA A 201 5.77 -16.48 -10.35
CA ALA A 201 6.58 -16.33 -11.55
C ALA A 201 5.68 -16.37 -12.80
N LEU A 202 5.94 -15.49 -13.77
CA LEU A 202 5.26 -15.56 -15.06
C LEU A 202 5.57 -16.93 -15.68
N ALA A 203 4.52 -17.61 -16.14
CA ALA A 203 4.69 -18.92 -16.76
C ALA A 203 5.71 -18.85 -17.92
N PRO A 204 6.55 -19.89 -18.12
CA PRO A 204 7.61 -19.88 -19.12
C PRO A 204 7.12 -19.80 -20.58
N TYR A 205 5.81 -19.73 -20.78
CA TYR A 205 5.15 -19.61 -22.10
C TYR A 205 4.89 -18.16 -22.53
N LEU A 206 5.22 -17.16 -21.70
CA LEU A 206 5.18 -15.77 -22.15
C LEU A 206 6.47 -15.48 -22.92
N PRO A 207 6.39 -14.86 -24.13
CA PRO A 207 7.57 -14.47 -24.88
C PRO A 207 8.52 -13.63 -24.02
N GLU A 208 9.82 -13.83 -24.18
CA GLU A 208 10.83 -13.00 -23.51
C GLU A 208 10.58 -11.52 -23.81
N VAL A 209 11.00 -10.65 -22.88
CA VAL A 209 10.74 -9.19 -22.94
C VAL A 209 11.20 -8.57 -24.26
N ASP A 210 12.31 -9.07 -24.81
CA ASP A 210 12.89 -8.60 -26.07
C ASP A 210 11.97 -8.84 -27.27
N VAL A 211 11.28 -9.99 -27.29
CA VAL A 211 10.33 -10.32 -28.37
C VAL A 211 9.09 -9.43 -28.35
N LEU A 212 8.66 -9.00 -27.15
CA LEU A 212 7.51 -8.09 -27.03
C LEU A 212 7.87 -6.65 -27.42
N ASP A 213 9.10 -6.23 -27.18
CA ASP A 213 9.61 -4.92 -27.60
C ASP A 213 9.84 -4.89 -29.13
N GLU A 214 10.29 -5.99 -29.74
CA GLU A 214 10.37 -6.15 -31.21
C GLU A 214 8.99 -6.15 -31.86
N LEU A 215 8.01 -6.85 -31.29
CA LEU A 215 6.63 -6.85 -31.80
C LEU A 215 5.97 -5.47 -31.69
N ALA A 216 6.25 -4.72 -30.61
CA ALA A 216 5.78 -3.36 -30.44
C ALA A 216 6.45 -2.37 -31.42
N ALA A 217 7.71 -2.60 -31.81
CA ALA A 217 8.43 -1.84 -32.84
C ALA A 217 7.87 -2.13 -34.24
N PHE A 218 7.58 -3.40 -34.53
CA PHE A 218 7.03 -3.81 -35.82
C PHE A 218 5.64 -3.22 -36.13
N HIS A 219 4.81 -3.03 -35.09
CA HIS A 219 3.50 -2.38 -35.24
C HIS A 219 3.56 -0.86 -35.39
N ARG A 220 4.71 -0.23 -35.09
CA ARG A 220 4.94 1.21 -35.35
C ARG A 220 5.33 1.49 -36.78
N ASP A 221 6.11 0.62 -37.41
CA ASP A 221 6.59 0.80 -38.80
C ASP A 221 5.59 0.37 -39.85
N GLY A 222 4.56 -0.37 -39.51
CA GLY A 222 3.53 -0.86 -40.45
C GLY A 222 2.38 0.12 -40.75
N ARG A 223 2.46 1.38 -40.30
CA ARG A 223 1.50 2.45 -40.61
C ARG A 223 2.20 3.60 -41.35
N ALA A 224 2.69 3.32 -42.54
CA ALA A 224 3.03 4.33 -43.54
C ALA A 224 2.19 4.11 -44.81
#